data_34e05f4f782eb932f15c07b2ecdfb289
#
_entry.id   34e05f4f782eb932f15c07b2ecdfb289
#
_cell.length_a   1.000
_cell.length_b   1.000
_cell.length_c   1.000
_cell.angle_alpha   90.00
_cell.angle_beta   90.00
_cell.angle_gamma   90.00
#
_symmetry.space_group_name_H-M   'P 1'
#
loop_
_entity.id
_entity.type
_entity.pdbx_description
1 polymer ?
#
loop_
_entity_poly.entity_id
_entity_poly.type
_entity_poly.pdbx_seq_one_letter_code
_entity_poly.pdbx_strand_id
1 'polypeptide(L)'
;PMPWGEVIPAAQQGVIDGADLPVVNINALKVYEVSKFASLTYHNYGPTLVVMNLDIWKGLTPEQQKLILDVSMEAQKKIREATESVDNFAKAKEILEAKGMKVNQADVPSFRKVAEEKIWPQYKQQYAEMWDKIVNTK
;
A
#
# COMPACT_ATOMS: atom_id res chain seq x y z
N PRO A 1 -15.17 -8.36 1.73
CA PRO A 1 -14.90 -7.06 1.10
C PRO A 1 -16.07 -6.11 1.37
N MET A 2 -15.76 -4.86 1.66
CA MET A 2 -16.76 -3.80 1.85
C MET A 2 -16.24 -2.51 1.18
N PRO A 3 -17.13 -1.57 0.82
CA PRO A 3 -16.73 -0.28 0.30
C PRO A 3 -15.79 0.45 1.26
N TRP A 4 -14.76 1.09 0.71
CA TRP A 4 -13.71 1.71 1.52
C TRP A 4 -14.26 2.75 2.52
N GLY A 5 -15.24 3.56 2.12
CA GLY A 5 -15.87 4.55 2.99
C GLY A 5 -16.63 3.98 4.18
N GLU A 6 -16.92 2.68 4.18
CA GLU A 6 -17.64 2.00 5.25
C GLU A 6 -16.72 1.35 6.30
N VAL A 7 -15.41 1.22 6.01
CA VAL A 7 -14.46 0.50 6.87
C VAL A 7 -14.35 1.14 8.26
N ILE A 8 -14.16 2.46 8.33
CA ILE A 8 -14.03 3.15 9.63
C ILE A 8 -15.33 3.12 10.43
N PRO A 9 -16.50 3.47 9.84
CA PRO A 9 -17.76 3.31 10.52
C PRO A 9 -18.04 1.88 11.01
N ALA A 10 -17.71 0.87 10.21
CA ALA A 10 -17.88 -0.54 10.57
C ALA A 10 -16.98 -0.94 11.76
N ALA A 11 -15.74 -0.46 11.78
CA ALA A 11 -14.84 -0.68 12.92
C ALA A 11 -15.33 0.03 14.19
N GLN A 12 -15.84 1.25 14.07
CA GLN A 12 -16.43 2.00 15.20
C GLN A 12 -17.63 1.29 15.81
N GLN A 13 -18.44 0.65 14.99
CA GLN A 13 -19.65 -0.08 15.41
C GLN A 13 -19.35 -1.53 15.82
N GLY A 14 -18.10 -2.00 15.73
CA GLY A 14 -17.74 -3.38 16.03
C GLY A 14 -18.27 -4.40 15.02
N VAL A 15 -18.59 -3.97 13.79
CA VAL A 15 -19.03 -4.86 12.71
C VAL A 15 -17.84 -5.62 12.12
N ILE A 16 -16.65 -5.01 12.20
CA ILE A 16 -15.36 -5.63 11.84
C ILE A 16 -14.39 -5.47 13.00
N ASP A 17 -13.53 -6.47 13.18
CA ASP A 17 -12.52 -6.52 14.26
C ASP A 17 -11.18 -5.89 13.85
N GLY A 18 -10.96 -5.69 12.56
CA GLY A 18 -9.72 -5.12 12.01
C GLY A 18 -9.77 -4.87 10.52
N ALA A 19 -8.75 -4.21 10.01
CA ALA A 19 -8.59 -3.91 8.60
C ALA A 19 -7.12 -4.01 8.19
N ASP A 20 -6.88 -4.35 6.93
CA ASP A 20 -5.55 -4.33 6.32
C ASP A 20 -5.33 -2.99 5.62
N LEU A 21 -4.30 -2.26 6.04
CA LEU A 21 -4.05 -0.89 5.61
C LEU A 21 -2.55 -0.56 5.55
N PRO A 22 -2.08 0.19 4.55
CA PRO A 22 -0.76 0.82 4.60
C PRO A 22 -0.63 1.78 5.81
N VAL A 23 0.57 1.87 6.39
CA VAL A 23 0.84 2.73 7.55
C VAL A 23 0.45 4.19 7.31
N VAL A 24 0.71 4.70 6.10
CA VAL A 24 0.32 6.06 5.71
C VAL A 24 -1.19 6.28 5.83
N ASN A 25 -1.99 5.27 5.48
CA ASN A 25 -3.44 5.33 5.55
C ASN A 25 -3.95 5.20 6.99
N ILE A 26 -3.30 4.39 7.82
CA ILE A 26 -3.63 4.30 9.25
C ILE A 26 -3.55 5.68 9.90
N ASN A 27 -2.51 6.46 9.58
CA ASN A 27 -2.34 7.80 10.10
C ASN A 27 -3.32 8.81 9.47
N ALA A 28 -3.41 8.83 8.14
CA ALA A 28 -4.23 9.79 7.40
C ALA A 28 -5.74 9.65 7.69
N LEU A 29 -6.22 8.42 7.86
CA LEU A 29 -7.63 8.10 8.14
C LEU A 29 -7.93 7.99 9.64
N LYS A 30 -6.96 8.31 10.48
CA LYS A 30 -7.09 8.29 11.94
C LYS A 30 -7.58 6.91 12.49
N VAL A 31 -7.12 5.82 11.89
CA VAL A 31 -7.53 4.45 12.29
C VAL A 31 -7.20 4.18 13.77
N TYR A 32 -6.21 4.87 14.34
CA TYR A 32 -5.85 4.81 15.75
C TYR A 32 -7.01 5.22 16.71
N GLU A 33 -8.04 5.90 16.23
CA GLU A 33 -9.22 6.22 17.02
C GLU A 33 -10.11 4.98 17.24
N VAL A 34 -10.11 4.04 16.29
CA VAL A 34 -10.97 2.84 16.29
C VAL A 34 -10.19 1.55 16.51
N SER A 35 -8.87 1.52 16.31
CA SER A 35 -8.01 0.36 16.53
C SER A 35 -6.83 0.72 17.45
N LYS A 36 -6.56 -0.15 18.41
CA LYS A 36 -5.47 0.05 19.39
C LYS A 36 -4.20 -0.72 19.06
N PHE A 37 -4.25 -1.62 18.09
CA PHE A 37 -3.14 -2.48 17.73
C PHE A 37 -2.82 -2.35 16.24
N ALA A 38 -1.54 -2.41 15.88
CA ALA A 38 -1.06 -2.50 14.52
C ALA A 38 0.06 -3.54 14.42
N SER A 39 -0.11 -4.51 13.51
CA SER A 39 0.91 -5.51 13.20
C SER A 39 1.51 -5.21 11.83
N LEU A 40 2.81 -4.94 11.79
CA LEU A 40 3.51 -4.63 10.55
C LEU A 40 3.96 -5.93 9.88
N THR A 41 3.20 -6.36 8.89
CA THR A 41 3.34 -7.66 8.22
C THR A 41 4.13 -7.59 6.91
N TYR A 42 4.23 -6.44 6.27
CA TYR A 42 4.94 -6.23 4.98
C TYR A 42 4.59 -7.26 3.91
N HIS A 43 3.33 -7.70 3.87
CA HIS A 43 2.87 -8.80 3.01
C HIS A 43 2.41 -8.33 1.64
N ASN A 44 2.25 -7.03 1.43
CA ASN A 44 1.74 -6.48 0.19
C ASN A 44 2.55 -5.24 -0.23
N TYR A 45 2.88 -5.17 -1.50
CA TYR A 45 3.40 -3.97 -2.15
C TYR A 45 2.31 -3.40 -3.06
N GLY A 46 1.81 -2.22 -2.73
CA GLY A 46 0.71 -1.56 -3.43
C GLY A 46 1.19 -0.43 -4.35
N PRO A 47 1.62 -0.70 -5.59
CA PRO A 47 1.99 0.38 -6.51
C PRO A 47 0.75 1.16 -6.92
N THR A 48 0.86 2.49 -6.94
CA THR A 48 -0.19 3.37 -7.46
C THR A 48 0.17 3.81 -8.87
N LEU A 49 -0.75 3.61 -9.81
CA LEU A 49 -0.60 4.02 -11.20
C LEU A 49 -1.49 5.22 -11.49
N VAL A 50 -0.92 6.22 -12.15
CA VAL A 50 -1.70 7.31 -12.75
C VAL A 50 -1.99 6.92 -14.19
N VAL A 51 -3.26 6.76 -14.52
CA VAL A 51 -3.69 6.34 -15.85
C VAL A 51 -4.65 7.36 -16.47
N MET A 52 -4.64 7.44 -17.79
CA MET A 52 -5.54 8.30 -18.55
C MET A 52 -6.12 7.51 -19.72
N ASN A 53 -7.35 7.80 -20.09
CA ASN A 53 -7.95 7.24 -21.31
C ASN A 53 -7.11 7.62 -22.54
N LEU A 54 -6.82 6.63 -23.39
CA LEU A 54 -5.92 6.80 -24.53
C LEU A 54 -6.45 7.81 -25.57
N ASP A 55 -7.76 7.85 -25.79
CA ASP A 55 -8.35 8.76 -26.78
C ASP A 55 -8.31 10.20 -26.27
N ILE A 56 -8.53 10.41 -24.98
CA ILE A 56 -8.31 11.72 -24.32
C ILE A 56 -6.85 12.14 -24.46
N TRP A 57 -5.91 11.23 -24.16
CA TRP A 57 -4.49 11.50 -24.31
C TRP A 57 -4.08 11.92 -25.72
N LYS A 58 -4.58 11.20 -26.73
CA LYS A 58 -4.32 11.50 -28.14
C LYS A 58 -4.94 12.81 -28.61
N GLY A 59 -6.00 13.28 -27.97
CA GLY A 59 -6.64 14.56 -28.24
C GLY A 59 -5.91 15.79 -27.65
N LEU A 60 -4.92 15.55 -26.77
CA LEU A 60 -4.13 16.64 -26.18
C LEU A 60 -3.02 17.10 -27.13
N THR A 61 -2.67 18.40 -27.06
CA THR A 61 -1.49 18.90 -27.78
C THR A 61 -0.20 18.35 -27.17
N PRO A 62 0.92 18.35 -27.92
CA PRO A 62 2.23 17.92 -27.36
C PRO A 62 2.63 18.67 -26.09
N GLU A 63 2.31 19.96 -26.00
CA GLU A 63 2.60 20.79 -24.84
C GLU A 63 1.76 20.37 -23.64
N GLN A 64 0.48 20.04 -23.84
CA GLN A 64 -0.40 19.55 -22.79
C GLN A 64 0.05 18.15 -22.30
N GLN A 65 0.41 17.26 -23.21
CA GLN A 65 0.93 15.94 -22.89
C GLN A 65 2.22 16.07 -22.05
N LYS A 66 3.14 16.95 -22.48
CA LYS A 66 4.37 17.21 -21.74
C LYS A 66 4.10 17.76 -20.35
N LEU A 67 3.19 18.72 -20.22
CA LEU A 67 2.84 19.30 -18.93
C LEU A 67 2.31 18.23 -17.96
N ILE A 68 1.41 17.34 -18.41
CA ILE A 68 0.87 16.26 -17.60
C ILE A 68 1.97 15.31 -17.14
N LEU A 69 2.90 14.94 -18.04
CA LEU A 69 4.02 14.08 -17.70
C LEU A 69 4.95 14.75 -16.67
N ASP A 70 5.32 15.99 -16.88
CA ASP A 70 6.21 16.73 -15.97
C ASP A 70 5.59 16.83 -14.56
N VAL A 71 4.33 17.22 -14.46
CA VAL A 71 3.60 17.31 -13.17
C VAL A 71 3.46 15.92 -12.52
N SER A 72 3.19 14.90 -13.31
CA SER A 72 3.08 13.53 -12.80
C SER A 72 4.40 13.02 -12.24
N MET A 73 5.51 13.33 -12.90
CA MET A 73 6.86 12.96 -12.42
C MET A 73 7.23 13.70 -11.13
N GLU A 74 6.90 14.99 -11.02
CA GLU A 74 7.10 15.74 -9.79
C GLU A 74 6.25 15.21 -8.64
N ALA A 75 4.98 14.92 -8.89
CA ALA A 75 4.07 14.32 -7.91
C ALA A 75 4.58 12.95 -7.46
N GLN A 76 5.02 12.10 -8.40
CA GLN A 76 5.60 10.79 -8.09
C GLN A 76 6.80 10.91 -7.12
N LYS A 77 7.70 11.86 -7.38
CA LYS A 77 8.86 12.09 -6.52
C LYS A 77 8.43 12.44 -5.10
N LYS A 78 7.52 13.40 -4.95
CA LYS A 78 7.01 13.84 -3.63
C LYS A 78 6.29 12.72 -2.88
N ILE A 79 5.46 11.93 -3.58
CA ILE A 79 4.75 10.78 -2.99
C ILE A 79 5.74 9.73 -2.54
N ARG A 80 6.75 9.41 -3.35
CA ARG A 80 7.79 8.44 -2.99
C ARG A 80 8.56 8.88 -1.74
N GLU A 81 9.04 10.11 -1.70
CA GLU A 81 9.73 10.67 -0.53
C GLU A 81 8.87 10.61 0.73
N ALA A 82 7.59 10.95 0.64
CA ALA A 82 6.66 10.88 1.76
C ALA A 82 6.42 9.43 2.22
N THR A 83 6.32 8.47 1.29
CA THR A 83 6.11 7.06 1.61
C THR A 83 7.36 6.44 2.23
N GLU A 84 8.53 6.65 1.62
CA GLU A 84 9.82 6.14 2.12
C GLU A 84 10.12 6.65 3.54
N SER A 85 9.67 7.85 3.87
CA SER A 85 9.85 8.43 5.20
C SER A 85 9.16 7.64 6.32
N VAL A 86 8.16 6.83 5.99
CA VAL A 86 7.37 6.03 6.94
C VAL A 86 7.44 4.52 6.68
N ASP A 87 8.12 4.11 5.61
CA ASP A 87 8.17 2.71 5.14
C ASP A 87 9.31 1.91 5.79
N ASN A 88 9.58 2.18 7.06
CA ASN A 88 10.43 1.34 7.88
C ASN A 88 9.80 1.13 9.25
N PHE A 89 10.13 0.00 9.88
CA PHE A 89 9.52 -0.41 11.14
C PHE A 89 9.69 0.65 12.25
N ALA A 90 10.88 1.20 12.41
CA ALA A 90 11.16 2.14 13.50
C ALA A 90 10.31 3.41 13.36
N LYS A 91 10.22 3.97 12.15
CA LYS A 91 9.46 5.18 11.88
C LYS A 91 7.95 4.95 11.93
N ALA A 92 7.49 3.84 11.35
CA ALA A 92 6.08 3.43 11.42
C ALA A 92 5.65 3.26 12.88
N LYS A 93 6.47 2.57 13.69
CA LYS A 93 6.23 2.38 15.12
C LYS A 93 6.16 3.72 15.86
N GLU A 94 7.16 4.59 15.68
CA GLU A 94 7.18 5.92 16.31
C GLU A 94 5.90 6.71 16.04
N ILE A 95 5.47 6.77 14.75
CA ILE A 95 4.29 7.53 14.33
C ILE A 95 3.02 6.97 14.95
N LEU A 96 2.84 5.65 14.95
CA LEU A 96 1.62 5.01 15.43
C LEU A 96 1.56 4.94 16.95
N GLU A 97 2.68 4.71 17.63
CA GLU A 97 2.75 4.73 19.09
C GLU A 97 2.50 6.13 19.66
N ALA A 98 2.96 7.18 18.96
CA ALA A 98 2.63 8.57 19.33
C ALA A 98 1.12 8.87 19.25
N LYS A 99 0.33 8.04 18.53
CA LYS A 99 -1.14 8.09 18.48
C LYS A 99 -1.82 7.12 19.46
N GLY A 100 -1.06 6.49 20.34
CA GLY A 100 -1.58 5.58 21.37
C GLY A 100 -1.82 4.15 20.90
N MET A 101 -1.34 3.77 19.71
CA MET A 101 -1.40 2.37 19.24
C MET A 101 -0.29 1.53 19.88
N LYS A 102 -0.52 0.24 20.02
CA LYS A 102 0.52 -0.77 20.32
C LYS A 102 0.96 -1.39 19.01
N VAL A 103 2.23 -1.24 18.66
CA VAL A 103 2.79 -1.69 17.39
C VAL A 103 3.72 -2.86 17.57
N ASN A 104 3.51 -3.93 16.81
CA ASN A 104 4.42 -5.07 16.74
C ASN A 104 4.84 -5.36 15.30
N GLN A 105 6.02 -5.90 15.14
CA GLN A 105 6.46 -6.50 13.89
C GLN A 105 6.04 -7.96 13.87
N ALA A 106 5.34 -8.36 12.80
CA ALA A 106 4.99 -9.76 12.61
C ALA A 106 6.24 -10.59 12.23
N ASP A 107 6.15 -11.90 12.42
CA ASP A 107 7.15 -12.84 11.90
C ASP A 107 6.99 -12.96 10.37
N VAL A 108 7.54 -11.97 9.65
CA VAL A 108 7.48 -11.88 8.19
C VAL A 108 7.99 -13.15 7.50
N PRO A 109 9.08 -13.80 7.95
CA PRO A 109 9.51 -15.08 7.38
C PRO A 109 8.46 -16.18 7.43
N SER A 110 7.69 -16.29 8.52
CA SER A 110 6.63 -17.29 8.62
C SER A 110 5.48 -17.03 7.64
N PHE A 111 5.07 -15.77 7.47
CA PHE A 111 4.09 -15.36 6.46
C PHE A 111 4.58 -15.68 5.05
N ARG A 112 5.83 -15.33 4.75
CA ARG A 112 6.44 -15.61 3.45
C ARG A 112 6.47 -17.10 3.14
N LYS A 113 6.86 -17.93 4.10
CA LYS A 113 6.87 -19.40 3.92
C LYS A 113 5.50 -19.94 3.52
N VAL A 114 4.43 -19.47 4.19
CA VAL A 114 3.06 -19.90 3.83
C VAL A 114 2.69 -19.43 2.41
N ALA A 115 3.07 -18.21 2.03
CA ALA A 115 2.82 -17.71 0.68
C ALA A 115 3.58 -18.53 -0.37
N GLU A 116 4.85 -18.85 -0.14
CA GLU A 116 5.68 -19.68 -1.03
C GLU A 116 5.13 -21.09 -1.22
N GLU A 117 4.61 -21.68 -0.17
CA GLU A 117 4.08 -23.06 -0.21
C GLU A 117 2.67 -23.13 -0.81
N LYS A 118 1.79 -22.19 -0.49
CA LYS A 118 0.35 -22.32 -0.74
C LYS A 118 -0.21 -21.36 -1.78
N ILE A 119 0.43 -20.22 -2.00
CA ILE A 119 -0.10 -19.14 -2.85
C ILE A 119 0.70 -19.01 -4.14
N TRP A 120 2.01 -18.88 -4.04
CA TRP A 120 2.88 -18.60 -5.18
C TRP A 120 2.83 -19.60 -6.31
N PRO A 121 2.69 -20.93 -6.10
CA PRO A 121 2.72 -21.90 -7.19
C PRO A 121 1.72 -21.61 -8.30
N GLN A 122 0.48 -21.25 -7.93
CA GLN A 122 -0.57 -20.95 -8.92
C GLN A 122 -0.27 -19.65 -9.71
N TYR A 123 0.25 -18.62 -9.02
CA TYR A 123 0.58 -17.34 -9.67
C TYR A 123 1.87 -17.42 -10.49
N LYS A 124 2.85 -18.20 -10.05
CA LYS A 124 4.06 -18.45 -10.82
C LYS A 124 3.73 -19.11 -12.18
N GLN A 125 2.79 -20.04 -12.21
CA GLN A 125 2.33 -20.63 -13.45
C GLN A 125 1.61 -19.62 -14.36
N GLN A 126 0.76 -18.78 -13.77
CA GLN A 126 -0.04 -17.78 -14.51
C GLN A 126 0.79 -16.62 -15.07
N TYR A 127 1.82 -16.19 -14.35
CA TYR A 127 2.60 -14.98 -14.65
C TYR A 127 4.11 -15.28 -14.81
N ALA A 128 4.47 -16.41 -15.37
CA ALA A 128 5.84 -16.94 -15.38
C ALA A 128 6.92 -15.91 -15.78
N GLU A 129 6.72 -15.17 -16.87
CA GLU A 129 7.68 -14.17 -17.35
C GLU A 129 7.86 -12.98 -16.37
N MET A 130 6.75 -12.47 -15.83
CA MET A 130 6.78 -11.36 -14.88
C MET A 130 7.23 -11.80 -13.49
N TRP A 131 6.94 -13.04 -13.12
CA TRP A 131 7.31 -13.63 -11.84
C TRP A 131 8.81 -13.55 -11.59
N ASP A 132 9.59 -14.05 -12.53
CA ASP A 132 11.06 -14.06 -12.39
C ASP A 132 11.65 -12.66 -12.33
N LYS A 133 11.08 -11.70 -13.08
CA LYS A 133 11.48 -10.29 -13.00
C LYS A 133 11.22 -9.71 -11.62
N ILE A 134 10.05 -9.96 -11.02
CA ILE A 134 9.67 -9.42 -9.71
C ILE A 134 10.51 -10.05 -8.59
N VAL A 135 10.58 -11.38 -8.55
CA VAL A 135 11.25 -12.11 -7.45
C VAL A 135 12.76 -11.87 -7.43
N ASN A 136 13.38 -11.66 -8.59
CA ASN A 136 14.82 -11.42 -8.73
C ASN A 136 15.22 -9.93 -8.69
N THR A 137 14.26 -9.01 -8.62
CA THR A 137 14.55 -7.58 -8.44
C THR A 137 14.96 -7.33 -6.99
N LYS A 138 16.15 -6.73 -6.83
CA LYS A 138 16.72 -6.36 -5.53
C LYS A 138 16.38 -4.92 -5.18
#